data_f8498c397c25f5bb4e42c1928a918755
#
_entry.id   f8498c397c25f5bb4e42c1928a918755
#
_cell.length_a   1.000
_cell.length_b   1.000
_cell.length_c   1.000
_cell.angle_alpha   90.00
_cell.angle_beta   90.00
_cell.angle_gamma   90.00
#
_symmetry.space_group_name_H-M   'P 1'
#
loop_
_entity.id
_entity.type
_entity.pdbx_description
1 polymer ?
#
loop_
_entity_poly.entity_id
_entity_poly.type
_entity_poly.pdbx_seq_one_letter_code
_entity_poly.pdbx_strand_id
1 'polypeptide(L)'
;MKYPFPKVDLHFHLDGSIVPEVGWRIAQEEGVDLYIPTYEDYIKLTTVPPLCTDVFEYLAKFGPIVKMMQTKEHLTRITYTTIKRARDEGLFYVEIRFAPQLHTQKGLTQRDAVEAVLEGVRKAAVDFPEIKVGIILCCMIELYENHEENMETVRLTEEYLGKGVVAIDLAGGEDSVPMAHYADLFVDYHKKGLPMTIHAGDNGIPQNVATVIDWGATRVGHGKHCWYDKDVMQKVIDTGATLEVCLTSNIQCRTENSYREHPMKKLYDAGVKVTFNTDNQSISNITLEDEYDHAINDLGFTYNDLILCNINSIECSFMPEEEKPAYIEKLKSYLK
;
A
#
# COMPACT_ATOMS: atom_id res chain seq x y z
N MET A 1 1.56 13.84 -18.11
CA MET A 1 0.58 13.64 -17.00
C MET A 1 -0.78 14.15 -17.45
N LYS A 2 -1.79 13.28 -17.40
CA LYS A 2 -3.18 13.61 -17.79
C LYS A 2 -3.87 14.44 -16.71
N TYR A 3 -3.50 14.19 -15.45
CA TYR A 3 -4.03 14.90 -14.29
C TYR A 3 -2.95 15.80 -13.69
N PRO A 4 -3.04 17.14 -13.89
CA PRO A 4 -1.97 18.07 -13.54
C PRO A 4 -1.90 18.45 -12.05
N PHE A 5 -2.89 18.04 -11.24
CA PHE A 5 -2.86 18.28 -9.80
C PHE A 5 -1.85 17.34 -9.09
N PRO A 6 -1.32 17.74 -7.94
CA PRO A 6 -0.46 16.88 -7.11
C PRO A 6 -1.19 15.62 -6.69
N LYS A 7 -0.53 14.46 -6.81
CA LYS A 7 -1.13 13.16 -6.50
C LYS A 7 -0.58 12.60 -5.20
N VAL A 8 -1.40 11.79 -4.52
CA VAL A 8 -1.07 11.12 -3.26
C VAL A 8 -1.41 9.64 -3.39
N ASP A 9 -0.49 8.76 -2.98
CA ASP A 9 -0.75 7.34 -2.87
C ASP A 9 -0.38 6.87 -1.45
N LEU A 10 -1.35 6.33 -0.72
CA LEU A 10 -1.21 5.93 0.68
C LEU A 10 -1.14 4.41 0.86
N HIS A 11 -1.41 3.64 -0.22
CA HIS A 11 -1.41 2.19 -0.22
C HIS A 11 -0.53 1.67 -1.36
N PHE A 12 0.76 1.61 -1.10
CA PHE A 12 1.79 1.37 -2.11
C PHE A 12 2.83 0.39 -1.56
N HIS A 13 2.82 -0.85 -2.05
CA HIS A 13 3.76 -1.88 -1.62
C HIS A 13 5.09 -1.75 -2.34
N LEU A 14 6.20 -1.75 -1.59
CA LEU A 14 7.55 -1.65 -2.15
C LEU A 14 7.90 -2.84 -3.04
N ASP A 15 7.61 -4.04 -2.55
CA ASP A 15 7.85 -5.30 -3.25
C ASP A 15 6.95 -5.44 -4.50
N GLY A 16 5.69 -5.01 -4.41
CA GLY A 16 4.77 -4.98 -5.55
C GLY A 16 5.07 -3.90 -6.59
N SER A 17 6.03 -3.01 -6.33
CA SER A 17 6.26 -1.79 -7.12
C SER A 17 7.70 -1.59 -7.58
N ILE A 18 8.49 -2.67 -7.69
CA ILE A 18 9.86 -2.58 -8.21
C ILE A 18 9.84 -2.10 -9.67
N VAL A 19 10.63 -1.06 -9.96
CA VAL A 19 10.81 -0.61 -11.36
C VAL A 19 11.32 -1.77 -12.22
N PRO A 20 10.61 -2.17 -13.30
CA PRO A 20 10.90 -3.42 -14.01
C PRO A 20 12.34 -3.56 -14.51
N GLU A 21 12.93 -2.48 -15.04
CA GLU A 21 14.32 -2.49 -15.53
C GLU A 21 15.34 -2.66 -14.39
N VAL A 22 15.01 -2.15 -13.20
CA VAL A 22 15.85 -2.31 -12.00
C VAL A 22 15.74 -3.73 -11.48
N GLY A 23 14.55 -4.27 -11.37
CA GLY A 23 14.32 -5.65 -10.96
C GLY A 23 14.98 -6.65 -11.93
N TRP A 24 14.87 -6.42 -13.24
CA TRP A 24 15.57 -7.22 -14.24
C TRP A 24 17.10 -7.24 -14.04
N ARG A 25 17.69 -6.07 -13.79
CA ARG A 25 19.15 -5.98 -13.52
C ARG A 25 19.51 -6.72 -12.25
N ILE A 26 18.74 -6.57 -11.19
CA ILE A 26 18.97 -7.31 -9.93
C ILE A 26 18.86 -8.82 -10.16
N ALA A 27 17.87 -9.28 -10.93
CA ALA A 27 17.71 -10.70 -11.26
C ALA A 27 18.91 -11.30 -12.02
N GLN A 28 19.68 -10.47 -12.74
CA GLN A 28 20.91 -10.87 -13.44
C GLN A 28 22.17 -10.77 -12.58
N GLU A 29 22.08 -10.17 -11.39
CA GLU A 29 23.24 -9.99 -10.52
C GLU A 29 23.60 -11.28 -9.79
N GLU A 30 24.91 -11.40 -9.44
CA GLU A 30 25.42 -12.54 -8.69
C GLU A 30 24.71 -12.67 -7.33
N GLY A 31 24.33 -13.89 -6.98
CA GLY A 31 23.70 -14.23 -5.70
C GLY A 31 22.18 -14.09 -5.64
N VAL A 32 21.50 -13.71 -6.71
CA VAL A 32 20.04 -13.85 -6.83
C VAL A 32 19.72 -15.24 -7.41
N ASP A 33 19.03 -16.05 -6.63
CA ASP A 33 18.64 -17.42 -7.02
C ASP A 33 17.40 -17.42 -7.93
N LEU A 34 17.55 -16.80 -9.11
CA LEU A 34 16.54 -16.75 -10.17
C LEU A 34 17.22 -16.90 -11.52
N TYR A 35 16.85 -17.96 -12.27
CA TYR A 35 17.23 -18.07 -13.67
C TYR A 35 16.12 -17.53 -14.55
N ILE A 36 16.32 -16.30 -15.05
CA ILE A 36 15.39 -15.61 -15.93
C ILE A 36 16.18 -15.21 -17.20
N PRO A 37 15.97 -15.88 -18.33
CA PRO A 37 16.84 -15.73 -19.51
C PRO A 37 16.62 -14.41 -20.26
N THR A 38 15.42 -13.86 -20.24
CA THR A 38 15.07 -12.62 -20.98
C THR A 38 14.30 -11.64 -20.15
N TYR A 39 14.30 -10.37 -20.55
CA TYR A 39 13.49 -9.33 -19.92
C TYR A 39 11.98 -9.64 -20.04
N GLU A 40 11.56 -10.24 -21.16
CA GLU A 40 10.16 -10.65 -21.34
C GLU A 40 9.75 -11.74 -20.33
N ASP A 41 10.65 -12.69 -20.06
CA ASP A 41 10.40 -13.72 -19.04
C ASP A 41 10.34 -13.12 -17.63
N TYR A 42 11.17 -12.10 -17.36
CA TYR A 42 11.09 -11.34 -16.12
C TYR A 42 9.72 -10.67 -15.94
N ILE A 43 9.22 -9.98 -16.98
CA ILE A 43 7.90 -9.34 -16.94
C ILE A 43 6.80 -10.38 -16.70
N LYS A 44 6.81 -11.50 -17.43
CA LYS A 44 5.82 -12.60 -17.21
C LYS A 44 5.87 -13.15 -15.79
N LEU A 45 7.06 -13.24 -15.20
CA LEU A 45 7.25 -13.76 -13.84
C LEU A 45 6.70 -12.80 -12.77
N THR A 46 6.86 -11.49 -12.96
CA THR A 46 6.60 -10.47 -11.94
C THR A 46 5.31 -9.66 -12.16
N THR A 47 4.64 -9.83 -13.30
CA THR A 47 3.40 -9.09 -13.63
C THR A 47 2.24 -10.07 -13.81
N VAL A 48 1.06 -9.69 -13.34
CA VAL A 48 -0.16 -10.49 -13.54
C VAL A 48 -0.82 -10.18 -14.89
N PRO A 49 -1.65 -11.11 -15.41
CA PRO A 49 -2.53 -10.81 -16.55
C PRO A 49 -3.57 -9.75 -16.12
N PRO A 50 -4.28 -9.12 -17.09
CA PRO A 50 -5.35 -8.17 -16.79
C PRO A 50 -6.41 -8.71 -15.83
N LEU A 51 -6.53 -10.03 -15.74
CA LEU A 51 -7.46 -10.73 -14.86
C LEU A 51 -6.87 -12.08 -14.47
N CYS A 52 -6.58 -12.27 -13.18
CA CYS A 52 -6.11 -13.55 -12.65
C CYS A 52 -7.24 -14.59 -12.60
N THR A 53 -6.89 -15.86 -12.51
CA THR A 53 -7.84 -16.95 -12.25
C THR A 53 -8.40 -16.88 -10.83
N ASP A 54 -7.53 -16.51 -9.88
CA ASP A 54 -7.83 -16.34 -8.46
C ASP A 54 -6.77 -15.45 -7.79
N VAL A 55 -6.94 -15.19 -6.50
CA VAL A 55 -5.99 -14.40 -5.69
C VAL A 55 -4.61 -15.08 -5.58
N PHE A 56 -4.53 -16.40 -5.64
CA PHE A 56 -3.25 -17.12 -5.50
C PHE A 56 -2.35 -16.90 -6.71
N GLU A 57 -2.91 -16.75 -7.91
CA GLU A 57 -2.13 -16.35 -9.10
C GLU A 57 -1.51 -14.97 -8.93
N TYR A 58 -2.23 -14.04 -8.30
CA TYR A 58 -1.71 -12.70 -7.97
C TYR A 58 -0.57 -12.80 -6.94
N LEU A 59 -0.83 -13.46 -5.81
CA LEU A 59 0.14 -13.59 -4.71
C LEU A 59 1.40 -14.36 -5.11
N ALA A 60 1.32 -15.30 -6.06
CA ALA A 60 2.48 -16.04 -6.54
C ALA A 60 3.57 -15.15 -7.16
N LYS A 61 3.23 -13.90 -7.57
CA LYS A 61 4.19 -12.95 -8.14
C LYS A 61 5.17 -12.39 -7.12
N PHE A 62 4.82 -12.39 -5.84
CA PHE A 62 5.68 -11.88 -4.77
C PHE A 62 6.90 -12.79 -4.50
N GLY A 63 6.76 -14.10 -4.64
CA GLY A 63 7.85 -15.04 -4.34
C GLY A 63 9.17 -14.73 -5.07
N PRO A 64 9.19 -14.60 -6.41
CA PRO A 64 10.36 -14.17 -7.17
C PRO A 64 10.86 -12.78 -6.79
N ILE A 65 9.94 -11.85 -6.53
CA ILE A 65 10.25 -10.45 -6.19
C ILE A 65 10.98 -10.38 -4.85
N VAL A 66 10.45 -11.04 -3.82
CA VAL A 66 11.06 -11.08 -2.49
C VAL A 66 12.49 -11.65 -2.53
N LYS A 67 12.77 -12.64 -3.39
CA LYS A 67 14.13 -13.16 -3.58
C LYS A 67 15.13 -12.10 -4.07
N MET A 68 14.68 -11.08 -4.79
CA MET A 68 15.54 -9.98 -5.26
C MET A 68 15.79 -8.94 -4.16
N MET A 69 15.06 -8.98 -3.06
CA MET A 69 15.08 -7.99 -1.99
C MET A 69 15.81 -8.49 -0.72
N GLN A 70 16.86 -9.29 -0.88
CA GLN A 70 17.52 -9.98 0.24
C GLN A 70 18.89 -9.38 0.63
N THR A 71 19.24 -8.20 0.09
CA THR A 71 20.48 -7.50 0.46
C THR A 71 20.21 -6.03 0.74
N LYS A 72 21.03 -5.39 1.60
CA LYS A 72 20.91 -3.95 1.88
C LYS A 72 21.04 -3.12 0.61
N GLU A 73 21.92 -3.49 -0.30
CA GLU A 73 22.12 -2.79 -1.57
C GLU A 73 20.87 -2.83 -2.45
N HIS A 74 20.27 -4.03 -2.62
CA HIS A 74 19.07 -4.19 -3.44
C HIS A 74 17.88 -3.44 -2.84
N LEU A 75 17.63 -3.56 -1.53
CA LEU A 75 16.58 -2.83 -0.84
C LEU A 75 16.73 -1.32 -0.99
N THR A 76 17.96 -0.78 -0.77
CA THR A 76 18.24 0.64 -0.95
C THR A 76 18.01 1.10 -2.38
N ARG A 77 18.49 0.34 -3.38
CA ARG A 77 18.35 0.66 -4.81
C ARG A 77 16.91 0.60 -5.27
N ILE A 78 16.17 -0.44 -4.86
CA ILE A 78 14.74 -0.60 -5.18
C ILE A 78 13.97 0.59 -4.60
N THR A 79 14.14 0.90 -3.32
CA THR A 79 13.44 2.01 -2.66
C THR A 79 13.72 3.34 -3.37
N TYR A 80 14.99 3.66 -3.63
CA TYR A 80 15.36 4.89 -4.33
C TYR A 80 14.71 5.00 -5.72
N THR A 81 14.76 3.92 -6.51
CA THR A 81 14.22 3.95 -7.88
C THR A 81 12.70 3.96 -7.93
N THR A 82 12.05 3.31 -6.96
CA THR A 82 10.59 3.36 -6.80
C THR A 82 10.12 4.77 -6.44
N ILE A 83 10.81 5.45 -5.52
CA ILE A 83 10.50 6.86 -5.19
C ILE A 83 10.74 7.77 -6.40
N LYS A 84 11.82 7.55 -7.15
CA LYS A 84 12.07 8.29 -8.39
C LYS A 84 10.92 8.13 -9.38
N ARG A 85 10.42 6.90 -9.59
CA ARG A 85 9.26 6.64 -10.46
C ARG A 85 8.01 7.36 -9.96
N ALA A 86 7.69 7.24 -8.68
CA ALA A 86 6.55 7.92 -8.08
C ALA A 86 6.59 9.44 -8.32
N ARG A 87 7.76 10.06 -8.14
CA ARG A 87 7.98 11.47 -8.44
C ARG A 87 7.79 11.78 -9.93
N ASP A 88 8.33 10.95 -10.83
CA ASP A 88 8.20 11.13 -12.28
C ASP A 88 6.74 11.01 -12.75
N GLU A 89 5.91 10.23 -12.05
CA GLU A 89 4.45 10.10 -12.24
C GLU A 89 3.65 11.25 -11.60
N GLY A 90 4.31 12.18 -10.90
CA GLY A 90 3.69 13.38 -10.32
C GLY A 90 3.09 13.17 -8.94
N LEU A 91 3.49 12.13 -8.22
CA LEU A 91 3.20 12.01 -6.80
C LEU A 91 4.07 13.01 -6.04
N PHE A 92 3.46 13.71 -5.08
CA PHE A 92 4.21 14.60 -4.18
C PHE A 92 4.28 14.04 -2.76
N TYR A 93 3.40 13.08 -2.43
CA TYR A 93 3.44 12.31 -1.20
C TYR A 93 3.08 10.85 -1.46
N VAL A 94 3.83 9.95 -0.88
CA VAL A 94 3.57 8.51 -0.95
C VAL A 94 3.88 7.84 0.39
N GLU A 95 3.04 6.92 0.81
CA GLU A 95 3.31 6.04 1.95
C GLU A 95 3.60 4.64 1.44
N ILE A 96 4.88 4.28 1.47
CA ILE A 96 5.39 3.01 0.97
C ILE A 96 5.40 1.99 2.10
N ARG A 97 4.75 0.85 1.90
CA ARG A 97 4.70 -0.24 2.86
C ARG A 97 5.51 -1.46 2.43
N PHE A 98 6.08 -2.17 3.40
CA PHE A 98 6.77 -3.44 3.17
C PHE A 98 6.86 -4.25 4.46
N ALA A 99 7.00 -5.58 4.34
CA ALA A 99 7.14 -6.50 5.46
C ALA A 99 8.62 -6.84 5.70
N PRO A 100 9.31 -6.26 6.71
CA PRO A 100 10.75 -6.46 6.88
C PRO A 100 11.13 -7.92 7.16
N GLN A 101 10.24 -8.72 7.74
CA GLN A 101 10.44 -10.14 8.02
C GLN A 101 10.64 -10.98 6.74
N LEU A 102 10.17 -10.54 5.57
CA LEU A 102 10.34 -11.24 4.31
C LEU A 102 11.75 -11.09 3.70
N HIS A 103 12.59 -10.21 4.23
CA HIS A 103 13.89 -9.85 3.68
C HIS A 103 15.09 -10.37 4.48
N THR A 104 14.89 -11.46 5.25
CA THR A 104 15.89 -12.01 6.16
C THR A 104 16.56 -13.30 5.65
N GLN A 105 16.18 -13.80 4.48
CA GLN A 105 16.59 -15.12 3.95
C GLN A 105 18.10 -15.24 3.66
N LYS A 106 18.80 -14.11 3.45
CA LYS A 106 20.26 -14.09 3.23
C LYS A 106 21.02 -13.50 4.43
N GLY A 107 20.46 -13.60 5.64
CA GLY A 107 21.12 -13.26 6.89
C GLY A 107 20.97 -11.81 7.34
N LEU A 108 20.16 -11.00 6.66
CA LEU A 108 19.72 -9.72 7.22
C LEU A 108 18.79 -9.96 8.42
N THR A 109 18.86 -9.05 9.38
CA THR A 109 17.79 -8.90 10.39
C THR A 109 16.67 -8.02 9.82
N GLN A 110 15.48 -8.05 10.42
CA GLN A 110 14.42 -7.10 10.06
C GLN A 110 14.90 -5.64 10.20
N ARG A 111 15.70 -5.33 11.23
CA ARG A 111 16.34 -4.03 11.41
C ARG A 111 17.20 -3.63 10.23
N ASP A 112 18.04 -4.55 9.74
CA ASP A 112 18.89 -4.30 8.56
C ASP A 112 18.05 -3.96 7.32
N ALA A 113 16.90 -4.63 7.15
CA ALA A 113 15.98 -4.37 6.05
C ALA A 113 15.34 -2.97 6.18
N VAL A 114 14.86 -2.60 7.39
CA VAL A 114 14.30 -1.27 7.67
C VAL A 114 15.33 -0.17 7.40
N GLU A 115 16.56 -0.33 7.90
CA GLU A 115 17.62 0.66 7.71
C GLU A 115 18.02 0.83 6.23
N ALA A 116 18.02 -0.28 5.46
CA ALA A 116 18.31 -0.24 4.03
C ALA A 116 17.23 0.50 3.22
N VAL A 117 15.95 0.28 3.56
CA VAL A 117 14.83 1.03 2.96
C VAL A 117 14.93 2.50 3.32
N LEU A 118 15.14 2.84 4.59
CA LEU A 118 15.31 4.23 5.04
C LEU A 118 16.53 4.91 4.40
N GLU A 119 17.60 4.18 4.10
CA GLU A 119 18.73 4.72 3.33
C GLU A 119 18.33 5.06 1.90
N GLY A 120 17.49 4.24 1.26
CA GLY A 120 16.91 4.54 -0.05
C GLY A 120 16.07 5.82 -0.02
N VAL A 121 15.25 5.99 1.02
CA VAL A 121 14.46 7.22 1.24
C VAL A 121 15.38 8.44 1.41
N ARG A 122 16.42 8.34 2.26
CA ARG A 122 17.37 9.46 2.46
C ARG A 122 18.05 9.89 1.17
N LYS A 123 18.50 8.94 0.35
CA LYS A 123 19.11 9.23 -0.96
C LYS A 123 18.12 9.91 -1.90
N ALA A 124 16.89 9.39 -1.97
CA ALA A 124 15.84 9.97 -2.79
C ALA A 124 15.47 11.40 -2.34
N ALA A 125 15.42 11.66 -1.04
CA ALA A 125 15.11 12.99 -0.50
C ALA A 125 16.16 14.06 -0.84
N VAL A 126 17.43 13.66 -1.05
CA VAL A 126 18.47 14.57 -1.52
C VAL A 126 18.28 14.91 -2.99
N ASP A 127 17.98 13.91 -3.83
CA ASP A 127 17.90 14.10 -5.28
C ASP A 127 16.52 14.61 -5.75
N PHE A 128 15.45 14.31 -4.98
CA PHE A 128 14.05 14.60 -5.31
C PHE A 128 13.31 15.24 -4.12
N PRO A 129 13.70 16.46 -3.67
CA PRO A 129 13.11 17.09 -2.48
C PRO A 129 11.63 17.47 -2.63
N GLU A 130 11.09 17.42 -3.85
CA GLU A 130 9.69 17.72 -4.16
C GLU A 130 8.72 16.60 -3.80
N ILE A 131 9.19 15.35 -3.65
CA ILE A 131 8.36 14.22 -3.18
C ILE A 131 8.68 13.91 -1.73
N LYS A 132 7.64 13.72 -0.93
CA LYS A 132 7.77 13.28 0.46
C LYS A 132 7.32 11.83 0.60
N VAL A 133 7.98 11.10 1.48
CA VAL A 133 7.80 9.65 1.65
C VAL A 133 7.66 9.30 3.11
N GLY A 134 6.61 8.55 3.46
CA GLY A 134 6.48 7.83 4.72
C GLY A 134 6.69 6.33 4.49
N ILE A 135 7.33 5.64 5.44
CA ILE A 135 7.47 4.18 5.40
C ILE A 135 6.51 3.56 6.41
N ILE A 136 5.75 2.56 5.97
CA ILE A 136 4.87 1.75 6.83
C ILE A 136 5.47 0.34 6.92
N LEU A 137 5.60 -0.19 8.14
CA LEU A 137 6.07 -1.56 8.34
C LEU A 137 4.88 -2.50 8.45
N CYS A 138 4.90 -3.60 7.67
CA CYS A 138 3.82 -4.58 7.67
C CYS A 138 4.15 -5.78 8.56
N CYS A 139 3.29 -6.09 9.51
CA CYS A 139 3.11 -7.44 10.01
C CYS A 139 2.48 -8.31 8.91
N MET A 140 2.64 -9.63 9.00
CA MET A 140 2.16 -10.54 7.98
C MET A 140 1.15 -11.54 8.53
N ILE A 141 0.09 -11.79 7.74
CA ILE A 141 -0.82 -12.92 7.93
C ILE A 141 -0.21 -14.11 7.19
N GLU A 142 0.21 -15.13 7.94
CA GLU A 142 0.83 -16.33 7.40
C GLU A 142 0.17 -17.59 7.95
N LEU A 143 0.18 -18.68 7.16
CA LEU A 143 -0.35 -19.97 7.59
C LEU A 143 0.57 -20.69 8.60
N TYR A 144 1.81 -20.26 8.73
CA TYR A 144 2.75 -20.74 9.73
C TYR A 144 2.86 -19.75 10.89
N GLU A 145 3.35 -20.22 12.03
CA GLU A 145 3.56 -19.38 13.20
C GLU A 145 4.65 -18.31 12.92
N ASN A 146 4.27 -17.05 13.00
CA ASN A 146 5.16 -15.89 12.78
C ASN A 146 4.91 -14.77 13.80
N HIS A 147 4.37 -15.10 14.97
CA HIS A 147 4.04 -14.09 15.99
C HIS A 147 5.28 -13.32 16.46
N GLU A 148 6.41 -13.99 16.69
CA GLU A 148 7.66 -13.34 17.12
C GLU A 148 8.22 -12.40 16.05
N GLU A 149 8.12 -12.78 14.77
CA GLU A 149 8.51 -11.93 13.64
C GLU A 149 7.62 -10.67 13.55
N ASN A 150 6.32 -10.84 13.75
CA ASN A 150 5.37 -9.73 13.82
C ASN A 150 5.65 -8.83 15.03
N MET A 151 5.93 -9.39 16.21
CA MET A 151 6.32 -8.63 17.40
C MET A 151 7.60 -7.82 17.18
N GLU A 152 8.59 -8.36 16.45
CA GLU A 152 9.78 -7.60 16.07
C GLU A 152 9.45 -6.46 15.12
N THR A 153 8.54 -6.68 14.15
CA THR A 153 8.03 -5.62 13.26
C THR A 153 7.36 -4.49 14.07
N VAL A 154 6.54 -4.84 15.08
CA VAL A 154 5.94 -3.85 16.00
C VAL A 154 7.02 -3.04 16.73
N ARG A 155 8.01 -3.70 17.33
CA ARG A 155 9.11 -3.03 18.05
C ARG A 155 9.90 -2.08 17.14
N LEU A 156 10.21 -2.51 15.92
CA LEU A 156 10.92 -1.68 14.94
C LEU A 156 10.06 -0.49 14.50
N THR A 157 8.74 -0.68 14.33
CA THR A 157 7.85 0.45 14.04
C THR A 157 7.91 1.49 15.16
N GLU A 158 7.78 1.08 16.42
CA GLU A 158 7.89 1.98 17.57
C GLU A 158 9.24 2.71 17.61
N GLU A 159 10.34 1.99 17.36
CA GLU A 159 11.69 2.54 17.43
C GLU A 159 11.98 3.56 16.31
N TYR A 160 11.48 3.30 15.09
CA TYR A 160 11.75 4.13 13.92
C TYR A 160 10.64 5.15 13.63
N LEU A 161 9.57 5.19 14.42
CA LEU A 161 8.51 6.20 14.29
C LEU A 161 9.09 7.62 14.39
N GLY A 162 8.73 8.47 13.42
CA GLY A 162 9.29 9.81 13.29
C GLY A 162 10.74 9.87 12.76
N LYS A 163 11.34 8.72 12.44
CA LYS A 163 12.68 8.62 11.81
C LYS A 163 12.59 8.13 10.35
N GLY A 164 11.44 8.33 9.73
CA GLY A 164 11.09 7.88 8.38
C GLY A 164 10.02 6.79 8.36
N VAL A 165 9.83 6.02 9.44
CA VAL A 165 8.66 5.17 9.63
C VAL A 165 7.53 6.03 10.19
N VAL A 166 6.31 5.85 9.63
CA VAL A 166 5.13 6.67 9.96
C VAL A 166 3.97 5.87 10.54
N ALA A 167 3.90 4.56 10.32
CA ALA A 167 2.81 3.71 10.82
C ALA A 167 3.15 2.22 10.74
N ILE A 168 2.23 1.40 11.26
CA ILE A 168 2.21 -0.06 11.13
C ILE A 168 1.02 -0.50 10.29
N ASP A 169 1.14 -1.68 9.65
CA ASP A 169 0.10 -2.36 8.89
C ASP A 169 0.08 -3.87 9.20
N LEU A 170 -0.96 -4.56 8.76
CA LEU A 170 -1.06 -6.02 8.69
C LEU A 170 -1.49 -6.40 7.28
N ALA A 171 -0.67 -7.16 6.56
CA ALA A 171 -0.91 -7.56 5.19
C ALA A 171 -0.85 -9.08 5.02
N GLY A 172 -1.31 -9.60 3.88
CA GLY A 172 -1.32 -11.03 3.57
C GLY A 172 -2.73 -11.56 3.29
N GLY A 173 -2.91 -12.87 3.31
CA GLY A 173 -4.20 -13.51 3.01
C GLY A 173 -5.22 -13.32 4.13
N GLU A 174 -6.07 -12.31 4.02
CA GLU A 174 -7.04 -11.89 5.06
C GLU A 174 -7.94 -13.04 5.57
N ASP A 175 -8.31 -13.97 4.71
CA ASP A 175 -9.19 -15.10 5.03
C ASP A 175 -8.44 -16.36 5.47
N SER A 176 -7.10 -16.33 5.43
CA SER A 176 -6.24 -17.47 5.75
C SER A 176 -6.21 -17.76 7.26
N VAL A 177 -6.24 -16.72 8.09
CA VAL A 177 -6.21 -16.80 9.55
C VAL A 177 -7.20 -15.78 10.12
N PRO A 178 -8.02 -16.15 11.13
CA PRO A 178 -8.94 -15.19 11.76
C PRO A 178 -8.22 -13.94 12.28
N MET A 179 -8.71 -12.75 11.95
CA MET A 179 -8.12 -11.48 12.38
C MET A 179 -7.88 -11.40 13.89
N ALA A 180 -8.76 -11.98 14.69
CA ALA A 180 -8.63 -12.00 16.15
C ALA A 180 -7.29 -12.60 16.66
N HIS A 181 -6.61 -13.41 15.84
CA HIS A 181 -5.29 -13.97 16.14
C HIS A 181 -4.21 -12.87 16.30
N TYR A 182 -4.39 -11.74 15.66
CA TYR A 182 -3.44 -10.63 15.63
C TYR A 182 -3.82 -9.47 16.58
N ALA A 183 -4.90 -9.60 17.35
CA ALA A 183 -5.44 -8.52 18.17
C ALA A 183 -4.44 -7.96 19.20
N ASP A 184 -3.63 -8.81 19.80
CA ASP A 184 -2.64 -8.44 20.81
C ASP A 184 -1.54 -7.52 20.26
N LEU A 185 -1.17 -7.69 18.98
CA LEU A 185 -0.19 -6.83 18.32
C LEU A 185 -0.68 -5.39 18.20
N PHE A 186 -1.96 -5.19 17.87
CA PHE A 186 -2.51 -3.89 17.49
C PHE A 186 -3.25 -3.17 18.63
N VAL A 187 -3.96 -3.90 19.49
CA VAL A 187 -4.67 -3.30 20.63
C VAL A 187 -3.70 -2.63 21.60
N ASP A 188 -2.57 -3.27 21.91
CA ASP A 188 -1.56 -2.66 22.78
C ASP A 188 -0.79 -1.54 22.09
N TYR A 189 -0.57 -1.63 20.79
CA TYR A 189 -0.01 -0.58 19.96
C TYR A 189 -0.91 0.66 19.96
N HIS A 190 -2.22 0.48 19.79
CA HIS A 190 -3.21 1.57 19.84
C HIS A 190 -3.25 2.26 21.21
N LYS A 191 -3.17 1.52 22.33
CA LYS A 191 -3.14 2.11 23.68
C LYS A 191 -2.00 3.10 23.88
N LYS A 192 -0.93 2.99 23.09
CA LYS A 192 0.20 3.93 23.08
C LYS A 192 -0.06 5.16 22.21
N GLY A 193 -1.21 5.23 21.52
CA GLY A 193 -1.58 6.32 20.59
C GLY A 193 -0.77 6.32 19.29
N LEU A 194 -0.32 5.15 18.85
CA LEU A 194 0.55 5.03 17.67
C LEU A 194 -0.25 4.83 16.38
N PRO A 195 0.21 5.40 15.24
CA PRO A 195 -0.53 5.41 13.98
C PRO A 195 -0.53 4.04 13.30
N MET A 196 -1.72 3.64 12.79
CA MET A 196 -1.87 2.38 12.06
C MET A 196 -2.85 2.50 10.89
N THR A 197 -2.57 1.74 9.86
CA THR A 197 -3.50 1.32 8.80
C THR A 197 -3.48 -0.20 8.75
N ILE A 198 -4.58 -0.85 8.43
CA ILE A 198 -4.63 -2.33 8.45
C ILE A 198 -5.46 -2.80 7.25
N HIS A 199 -4.94 -3.78 6.47
CA HIS A 199 -5.71 -4.46 5.44
C HIS A 199 -6.90 -5.19 6.05
N ALA A 200 -8.09 -4.91 5.57
CA ALA A 200 -9.31 -5.59 5.98
C ALA A 200 -10.44 -5.37 4.96
N GLY A 201 -11.32 -6.34 4.81
CA GLY A 201 -12.47 -6.24 3.91
C GLY A 201 -12.11 -6.21 2.43
N ASP A 202 -11.01 -6.88 2.05
CA ASP A 202 -10.67 -7.13 0.65
C ASP A 202 -11.26 -8.45 0.16
N ASN A 203 -11.25 -9.50 0.97
CA ASN A 203 -11.66 -10.86 0.60
C ASN A 203 -13.07 -11.27 1.08
N GLY A 204 -14.03 -10.36 1.12
CA GLY A 204 -15.42 -10.70 1.34
C GLY A 204 -15.86 -10.83 2.80
N ILE A 205 -15.09 -10.33 3.76
CA ILE A 205 -15.42 -10.38 5.21
C ILE A 205 -15.59 -8.94 5.75
N PRO A 206 -16.80 -8.35 5.66
CA PRO A 206 -17.06 -6.99 6.15
C PRO A 206 -16.66 -6.79 7.62
N GLN A 207 -16.88 -7.81 8.46
CA GLN A 207 -16.63 -7.75 9.91
C GLN A 207 -15.16 -7.48 10.25
N ASN A 208 -14.22 -7.85 9.36
CA ASN A 208 -12.81 -7.55 9.57
C ASN A 208 -12.56 -6.02 9.56
N VAL A 209 -13.28 -5.27 8.71
CA VAL A 209 -13.23 -3.79 8.72
C VAL A 209 -13.65 -3.24 10.10
N ALA A 210 -14.76 -3.74 10.65
CA ALA A 210 -15.20 -3.34 11.99
C ALA A 210 -14.17 -3.70 13.06
N THR A 211 -13.56 -4.88 12.95
CA THR A 211 -12.55 -5.38 13.89
C THR A 211 -11.32 -4.50 13.94
N VAL A 212 -10.75 -4.12 12.79
CA VAL A 212 -9.52 -3.30 12.76
C VAL A 212 -9.81 -1.86 13.22
N ILE A 213 -11.02 -1.33 12.98
CA ILE A 213 -11.45 -0.05 13.55
C ILE A 213 -11.54 -0.15 15.09
N ASP A 214 -12.05 -1.27 15.64
CA ASP A 214 -12.07 -1.49 17.09
C ASP A 214 -10.67 -1.61 17.69
N TRP A 215 -9.68 -2.02 16.92
CA TRP A 215 -8.27 -2.00 17.33
C TRP A 215 -7.66 -0.59 17.30
N GLY A 216 -8.36 0.39 16.68
CA GLY A 216 -7.95 1.79 16.61
C GLY A 216 -7.38 2.22 15.27
N ALA A 217 -7.49 1.40 14.23
CA ALA A 217 -7.10 1.81 12.88
C ALA A 217 -7.95 2.99 12.40
N THR A 218 -7.30 4.07 12.00
CA THR A 218 -7.94 5.25 11.42
C THR A 218 -8.07 5.17 9.90
N ARG A 219 -7.33 4.25 9.30
CA ARG A 219 -7.39 3.90 7.89
C ARG A 219 -7.48 2.39 7.74
N VAL A 220 -8.14 1.95 6.68
CA VAL A 220 -8.32 0.53 6.36
C VAL A 220 -7.86 0.29 4.93
N GLY A 221 -6.89 -0.61 4.76
CA GLY A 221 -6.45 -1.06 3.45
C GLY A 221 -7.60 -1.76 2.74
N HIS A 222 -7.90 -1.36 1.51
CA HIS A 222 -9.08 -1.72 0.71
C HIS A 222 -10.41 -1.35 1.38
N GLY A 223 -10.88 -2.10 2.36
CA GLY A 223 -12.08 -1.83 3.16
C GLY A 223 -13.41 -1.93 2.41
N LYS A 224 -13.39 -2.20 1.11
CA LYS A 224 -14.55 -2.07 0.22
C LYS A 224 -15.74 -2.96 0.55
N HIS A 225 -15.48 -4.14 1.17
CA HIS A 225 -16.57 -5.06 1.53
C HIS A 225 -17.45 -4.55 2.68
N CYS A 226 -17.08 -3.47 3.39
CA CYS A 226 -18.00 -2.82 4.34
C CYS A 226 -19.31 -2.39 3.67
N TRP A 227 -19.33 -2.17 2.34
CA TRP A 227 -20.53 -1.89 1.56
C TRP A 227 -21.62 -2.95 1.71
N TYR A 228 -21.26 -4.21 1.89
CA TYR A 228 -22.18 -5.35 1.94
C TYR A 228 -22.74 -5.61 3.34
N ASP A 229 -22.32 -4.81 4.35
CA ASP A 229 -22.88 -4.85 5.71
C ASP A 229 -23.16 -3.42 6.20
N LYS A 230 -24.45 -3.12 6.42
CA LYS A 230 -24.89 -1.76 6.76
C LYS A 230 -24.35 -1.28 8.10
N ASP A 231 -24.21 -2.17 9.07
CA ASP A 231 -23.76 -1.81 10.42
C ASP A 231 -22.25 -1.52 10.38
N VAL A 232 -21.50 -2.31 9.61
CA VAL A 232 -20.07 -2.08 9.38
C VAL A 232 -19.84 -0.78 8.60
N MET A 233 -20.62 -0.53 7.53
CA MET A 233 -20.54 0.71 6.77
C MET A 233 -20.86 1.93 7.65
N GLN A 234 -21.90 1.83 8.48
CA GLN A 234 -22.26 2.92 9.40
C GLN A 234 -21.13 3.18 10.42
N LYS A 235 -20.49 2.13 10.92
CA LYS A 235 -19.32 2.27 11.81
C LYS A 235 -18.16 2.98 11.13
N VAL A 236 -17.86 2.68 9.85
CA VAL A 236 -16.83 3.41 9.08
C VAL A 236 -17.17 4.89 9.01
N ILE A 237 -18.44 5.24 8.73
CA ILE A 237 -18.90 6.63 8.67
C ILE A 237 -18.79 7.30 10.03
N ASP A 238 -19.31 6.68 11.09
CA ASP A 238 -19.38 7.25 12.44
C ASP A 238 -17.98 7.50 13.05
N THR A 239 -17.02 6.64 12.75
CA THR A 239 -15.63 6.79 13.22
C THR A 239 -14.80 7.71 12.33
N GLY A 240 -15.26 7.99 11.10
CA GLY A 240 -14.51 8.77 10.11
C GLY A 240 -13.30 8.03 9.55
N ALA A 241 -13.23 6.71 9.70
CA ALA A 241 -12.17 5.89 9.13
C ALA A 241 -12.14 6.03 7.60
N THR A 242 -10.94 6.10 7.03
CA THR A 242 -10.75 6.27 5.59
C THR A 242 -10.38 4.93 4.94
N LEU A 243 -10.99 4.61 3.79
CA LEU A 243 -10.70 3.40 3.03
C LEU A 243 -9.66 3.68 1.94
N GLU A 244 -8.58 2.89 1.92
CA GLU A 244 -7.52 2.96 0.91
C GLU A 244 -7.86 2.03 -0.26
N VAL A 245 -8.71 2.49 -1.17
CA VAL A 245 -9.24 1.63 -2.25
C VAL A 245 -8.25 1.50 -3.39
N CYS A 246 -8.08 0.26 -3.90
CA CYS A 246 -7.18 -0.13 -4.98
C CYS A 246 -7.99 -0.85 -6.06
N LEU A 247 -8.59 -0.09 -7.01
CA LEU A 247 -9.57 -0.62 -7.96
C LEU A 247 -9.01 -1.78 -8.78
N THR A 248 -7.88 -1.56 -9.44
CA THR A 248 -7.28 -2.56 -10.34
C THR A 248 -6.86 -3.82 -9.59
N SER A 249 -6.23 -3.67 -8.42
CA SER A 249 -5.88 -4.83 -7.58
C SER A 249 -7.11 -5.67 -7.23
N ASN A 250 -8.20 -5.02 -6.81
CA ASN A 250 -9.44 -5.71 -6.46
C ASN A 250 -10.05 -6.49 -7.64
N ILE A 251 -9.94 -5.96 -8.87
CA ILE A 251 -10.40 -6.67 -10.07
C ILE A 251 -9.45 -7.82 -10.43
N GLN A 252 -8.15 -7.57 -10.42
CA GLN A 252 -7.15 -8.59 -10.77
C GLN A 252 -7.14 -9.75 -9.78
N CYS A 253 -7.30 -9.48 -8.48
CA CYS A 253 -7.42 -10.49 -7.41
C CYS A 253 -8.79 -11.22 -7.39
N ARG A 254 -9.74 -10.85 -8.25
CA ARG A 254 -11.10 -11.43 -8.28
C ARG A 254 -11.92 -11.17 -7.00
N THR A 255 -11.56 -10.17 -6.23
CA THR A 255 -12.35 -9.76 -5.06
C THR A 255 -13.49 -8.83 -5.44
N GLU A 256 -13.49 -8.32 -6.69
CA GLU A 256 -14.61 -7.66 -7.38
C GLU A 256 -14.73 -8.15 -8.83
N ASN A 257 -15.93 -8.12 -9.40
CA ASN A 257 -16.19 -8.69 -10.74
C ASN A 257 -15.76 -7.75 -11.88
N SER A 258 -15.96 -6.46 -11.71
CA SER A 258 -15.66 -5.46 -12.73
C SER A 258 -15.53 -4.06 -12.10
N TYR A 259 -14.84 -3.15 -12.80
CA TYR A 259 -14.77 -1.74 -12.37
C TYR A 259 -16.16 -1.12 -12.20
N ARG A 260 -17.11 -1.37 -13.11
CA ARG A 260 -18.47 -0.78 -13.07
C ARG A 260 -19.30 -1.22 -11.88
N GLU A 261 -19.04 -2.41 -11.35
CA GLU A 261 -19.77 -2.96 -10.20
C GLU A 261 -19.07 -2.64 -8.87
N HIS A 262 -17.82 -2.19 -8.92
CA HIS A 262 -17.02 -1.89 -7.74
C HIS A 262 -17.72 -0.88 -6.81
N PRO A 263 -17.80 -1.15 -5.50
CA PRO A 263 -18.62 -0.35 -4.56
C PRO A 263 -18.04 1.03 -4.23
N MET A 264 -16.81 1.38 -4.65
CA MET A 264 -16.12 2.61 -4.24
C MET A 264 -16.96 3.88 -4.44
N LYS A 265 -17.62 4.03 -5.61
CA LYS A 265 -18.44 5.23 -5.88
C LYS A 265 -19.66 5.29 -4.96
N LYS A 266 -20.27 4.14 -4.71
CA LYS A 266 -21.43 4.03 -3.79
C LYS A 266 -21.03 4.35 -2.35
N LEU A 267 -19.85 3.89 -1.91
CA LEU A 267 -19.28 4.23 -0.60
C LEU A 267 -19.00 5.73 -0.49
N TYR A 268 -18.37 6.32 -1.52
CA TYR A 268 -18.12 7.75 -1.59
C TYR A 268 -19.42 8.56 -1.52
N ASP A 269 -20.43 8.19 -2.31
CA ASP A 269 -21.73 8.87 -2.31
C ASP A 269 -22.51 8.71 -1.00
N ALA A 270 -22.26 7.64 -0.25
CA ALA A 270 -22.81 7.42 1.09
C ALA A 270 -22.05 8.18 2.19
N GLY A 271 -21.00 8.93 1.85
CA GLY A 271 -20.23 9.75 2.80
C GLY A 271 -19.02 9.04 3.43
N VAL A 272 -18.66 7.84 2.96
CA VAL A 272 -17.41 7.18 3.37
C VAL A 272 -16.23 7.92 2.75
N LYS A 273 -15.21 8.25 3.54
CA LYS A 273 -13.95 8.77 3.02
C LYS A 273 -13.19 7.67 2.30
N VAL A 274 -12.88 7.89 1.02
CA VAL A 274 -12.11 6.97 0.20
C VAL A 274 -10.90 7.67 -0.41
N THR A 275 -9.83 6.92 -0.67
CA THR A 275 -8.65 7.34 -1.41
C THR A 275 -8.40 6.40 -2.58
N PHE A 276 -7.72 6.88 -3.64
CA PHE A 276 -7.26 6.06 -4.75
C PHE A 276 -5.81 5.68 -4.52
N ASN A 277 -5.50 4.40 -4.71
CA ASN A 277 -4.16 3.87 -4.48
C ASN A 277 -3.83 2.78 -5.48
N THR A 278 -2.54 2.54 -5.72
CA THR A 278 -2.08 1.59 -6.73
C THR A 278 -1.80 0.19 -6.19
N ASP A 279 -1.65 0.05 -4.87
CA ASP A 279 -1.28 -1.22 -4.22
C ASP A 279 0.08 -1.74 -4.73
N ASN A 280 0.10 -2.41 -5.87
CA ASN A 280 1.26 -3.10 -6.44
C ASN A 280 1.51 -2.66 -7.89
N GLN A 281 2.07 -1.46 -8.09
CA GLN A 281 2.20 -0.84 -9.42
C GLN A 281 2.81 -1.74 -10.50
N SER A 282 3.88 -2.48 -10.17
CA SER A 282 4.58 -3.30 -11.15
C SER A 282 3.93 -4.67 -11.35
N ILE A 283 3.40 -5.28 -10.29
CA ILE A 283 2.65 -6.53 -10.40
C ILE A 283 1.39 -6.30 -11.21
N SER A 284 0.64 -5.24 -10.91
CA SER A 284 -0.60 -4.88 -11.60
C SER A 284 -0.38 -4.19 -12.95
N ASN A 285 0.84 -3.73 -13.23
CA ASN A 285 1.23 -2.97 -14.42
C ASN A 285 0.35 -1.73 -14.62
N ILE A 286 0.25 -0.88 -13.60
CA ILE A 286 -0.58 0.34 -13.58
C ILE A 286 0.16 1.53 -12.97
N THR A 287 -0.41 2.70 -13.19
CA THR A 287 -0.10 3.96 -12.52
C THR A 287 -1.32 4.48 -11.76
N LEU A 288 -1.15 5.47 -10.89
CA LEU A 288 -2.29 6.10 -10.22
C LEU A 288 -3.22 6.83 -11.22
N GLU A 289 -2.71 7.27 -12.38
CA GLU A 289 -3.54 7.86 -13.43
C GLU A 289 -4.48 6.84 -14.09
N ASP A 290 -4.08 5.56 -14.15
CA ASP A 290 -4.95 4.47 -14.64
C ASP A 290 -6.12 4.24 -13.67
N GLU A 291 -5.87 4.28 -12.35
CA GLU A 291 -6.94 4.22 -11.33
C GLU A 291 -7.94 5.39 -11.49
N TYR A 292 -7.44 6.61 -11.75
CA TYR A 292 -8.30 7.77 -12.03
C TYR A 292 -9.10 7.60 -13.32
N ASP A 293 -8.51 7.00 -14.36
CA ASP A 293 -9.19 6.72 -15.60
C ASP A 293 -10.36 5.76 -15.40
N HIS A 294 -10.17 4.68 -14.64
CA HIS A 294 -11.25 3.76 -14.25
C HIS A 294 -12.30 4.46 -13.39
N ALA A 295 -11.89 5.30 -12.45
CA ALA A 295 -12.82 6.06 -11.62
C ALA A 295 -13.77 6.93 -12.45
N ILE A 296 -13.24 7.65 -13.45
CA ILE A 296 -14.04 8.53 -14.32
C ILE A 296 -14.88 7.70 -15.31
N ASN A 297 -14.25 6.77 -16.05
CA ASN A 297 -14.86 6.11 -17.19
C ASN A 297 -15.86 5.02 -16.80
N ASP A 298 -15.59 4.31 -15.69
CA ASP A 298 -16.37 3.14 -15.28
C ASP A 298 -17.26 3.40 -14.07
N LEU A 299 -16.83 4.27 -13.13
CA LEU A 299 -17.53 4.50 -11.86
C LEU A 299 -18.29 5.84 -11.81
N GLY A 300 -18.01 6.76 -12.74
CA GLY A 300 -18.71 8.05 -12.79
C GLY A 300 -18.21 9.09 -11.79
N PHE A 301 -16.99 8.97 -11.30
CA PHE A 301 -16.33 10.06 -10.58
C PHE A 301 -16.08 11.24 -11.51
N THR A 302 -16.15 12.44 -10.97
CA THR A 302 -15.79 13.66 -11.69
C THR A 302 -14.33 14.04 -11.45
N TYR A 303 -13.81 14.95 -12.25
CA TYR A 303 -12.49 15.54 -12.01
C TYR A 303 -12.37 16.15 -10.61
N ASN A 304 -13.42 16.84 -10.15
CA ASN A 304 -13.43 17.41 -8.80
C ASN A 304 -13.44 16.33 -7.70
N ASP A 305 -14.13 15.21 -7.92
CA ASP A 305 -14.13 14.10 -6.95
C ASP A 305 -12.72 13.52 -6.79
N LEU A 306 -11.93 13.40 -7.88
CA LEU A 306 -10.53 12.96 -7.77
C LEU A 306 -9.70 13.90 -6.89
N ILE A 307 -9.90 15.22 -7.02
CA ILE A 307 -9.22 16.21 -6.18
C ILE A 307 -9.66 16.07 -4.73
N LEU A 308 -10.96 15.89 -4.47
CA LEU A 308 -11.50 15.69 -3.12
C LEU A 308 -10.97 14.40 -2.49
N CYS A 309 -10.84 13.30 -3.26
CA CYS A 309 -10.21 12.08 -2.77
C CYS A 309 -8.71 12.29 -2.44
N ASN A 310 -7.96 13.09 -3.24
CA ASN A 310 -6.59 13.46 -2.88
C ASN A 310 -6.52 14.36 -1.63
N ILE A 311 -7.53 15.21 -1.40
CA ILE A 311 -7.65 15.97 -0.14
C ILE A 311 -7.90 15.00 1.02
N ASN A 312 -8.81 14.04 0.88
CA ASN A 312 -9.00 12.97 1.87
C ASN A 312 -7.68 12.25 2.17
N SER A 313 -6.88 11.95 1.11
CA SER A 313 -5.57 11.30 1.28
C SER A 313 -4.63 12.13 2.14
N ILE A 314 -4.57 13.46 1.95
CA ILE A 314 -3.75 14.32 2.81
C ILE A 314 -4.30 14.38 4.23
N GLU A 315 -5.62 14.54 4.40
CA GLU A 315 -6.23 14.63 5.73
C GLU A 315 -5.94 13.39 6.58
N CYS A 316 -6.05 12.20 5.99
CA CYS A 316 -5.85 10.94 6.72
C CYS A 316 -4.40 10.42 6.68
N SER A 317 -3.50 11.06 5.92
CA SER A 317 -2.09 10.65 5.84
C SER A 317 -1.38 10.75 7.19
N PHE A 318 -0.30 10.00 7.34
CA PHE A 318 0.60 10.10 8.49
C PHE A 318 1.68 11.18 8.30
N MET A 319 1.49 12.09 7.35
CA MET A 319 2.29 13.30 7.20
C MET A 319 2.17 14.19 8.45
N PRO A 320 3.22 14.96 8.81
CA PRO A 320 3.13 15.94 9.90
C PRO A 320 1.94 16.89 9.73
N GLU A 321 1.15 17.07 10.80
CA GLU A 321 -0.11 17.85 10.75
C GLU A 321 0.09 19.29 10.27
N GLU A 322 1.23 19.90 10.62
CA GLU A 322 1.59 21.27 10.21
C GLU A 322 1.84 21.42 8.71
N GLU A 323 2.12 20.32 7.99
CA GLU A 323 2.36 20.37 6.55
C GLU A 323 1.06 20.25 5.73
N LYS A 324 0.06 19.54 6.23
CA LYS A 324 -1.20 19.22 5.54
C LYS A 324 -1.93 20.43 4.94
N PRO A 325 -2.10 21.56 5.67
CA PRO A 325 -2.88 22.69 5.17
C PRO A 325 -2.37 23.27 3.85
N ALA A 326 -1.06 23.34 3.68
CA ALA A 326 -0.45 23.89 2.45
C ALA A 326 -0.77 23.02 1.22
N TYR A 327 -0.76 21.70 1.38
CA TYR A 327 -1.11 20.75 0.31
C TYR A 327 -2.60 20.74 0.00
N ILE A 328 -3.45 20.81 1.02
CA ILE A 328 -4.90 20.90 0.86
C ILE A 328 -5.27 22.16 0.07
N GLU A 329 -4.72 23.32 0.42
CA GLU A 329 -4.98 24.57 -0.32
C GLU A 329 -4.45 24.50 -1.77
N LYS A 330 -3.30 23.88 -1.98
CA LYS A 330 -2.79 23.63 -3.34
C LYS A 330 -3.76 22.74 -4.14
N LEU A 331 -4.27 21.66 -3.57
CA LEU A 331 -5.26 20.79 -4.22
C LEU A 331 -6.56 21.53 -4.52
N LYS A 332 -7.09 22.31 -3.57
CA LYS A 332 -8.29 23.14 -3.77
C LYS A 332 -8.19 24.09 -4.93
N SER A 333 -6.99 24.60 -5.24
CA SER A 333 -6.78 25.51 -6.39
C SER A 333 -7.02 24.86 -7.76
N TYR A 334 -7.12 23.53 -7.83
CA TYR A 334 -7.45 22.77 -9.04
C TYR A 334 -8.94 22.45 -9.18
N LEU A 335 -9.79 22.73 -8.17
CA LEU A 335 -11.24 22.55 -8.27
C LEU A 335 -11.81 23.50 -9.33
N LYS A 336 -12.73 22.97 -10.15
CA LYS A 336 -13.37 23.69 -11.27
C LYS A 336 -14.80 24.04 -10.95
#